data_e7d6e61bd6c6fdd02fd7deffb7c1b079
#
_entry.id   e7d6e61bd6c6fdd02fd7deffb7c1b079
#
_cell.length_a   1.000
_cell.length_b   1.000
_cell.length_c   1.000
_cell.angle_alpha   90.00
_cell.angle_beta   90.00
_cell.angle_gamma   90.00
#
_symmetry.space_group_name_H-M   'P 1'
#
loop_
_entity.id
_entity.type
_entity.pdbx_description
1 polymer ?
#
loop_
_entity_poly.entity_id
_entity_poly.type
_entity_poly.pdbx_seq_one_letter_code
_entity_poly.pdbx_strand_id
1 'polypeptide(L)'
;MDWTPSFIIRWLFDSRSGPSDRFLPRWIFLRALGVIYFSAFFSLVFQILGLIGPEGILPAGEFLKSVSAQVGSARYWYAPSILWLSSSSHMLMALCWVGMIAAVLLVLNLWPRAMLVLCFVCFLSFVSAAGDFSGYQSDGMLLGAGFLSLFFAPAGFRPRLGVNRPPVRAALYLLLWEWFRIYFESGVAKIMGGDPEWRHFTALDEYYQNGPLPTWIGWYVQHLPHWFHATTTFFTLALELGLIWAAFLPRRVRIALFFVVTPWQIAIILTANYTFLNYLVLMLGFLLLDDPFLLQFFPAKWRKPLLDRAAASAAESHALGADALSILETPASPSATASTNTAAVKSKSFRDKWEKFRSRLSPVRIATATFLLTWIFYATTLQMVWMVYPVPLPTTPVSLLDPFRIANRYGLFGVMTRGRYEIEFQGSNDGETWVPYPFRHKPQALDKAPGIYAPYQPRFDWNLWFASLGDWRDNSIVLRTERKLLSNDKDVLALFAANPFPKAPPRYVRAVLWQYWFTSMAEKREHGLWWQRKFIGLYAPEIELEPNGGIGVVQWPEELPPHE
;
A
#
# COMPACT_ATOMS: atom_id res chain seq x y z
N MET A 1 0.20 -4.73 -40.77
CA MET A 1 -0.86 -4.42 -39.77
C MET A 1 -1.04 -2.92 -39.77
N ASP A 2 -2.15 -2.45 -40.27
CA ASP A 2 -2.43 -1.01 -40.25
C ASP A 2 -2.88 -0.61 -38.83
N TRP A 3 -2.01 0.08 -38.15
CA TRP A 3 -2.22 0.57 -36.79
C TRP A 3 -3.16 1.77 -36.77
N THR A 4 -4.47 1.54 -37.02
CA THR A 4 -5.47 2.60 -36.89
C THR A 4 -5.69 2.94 -35.42
N PRO A 5 -6.05 4.19 -35.06
CA PRO A 5 -6.36 4.56 -33.68
C PRO A 5 -7.43 3.66 -33.02
N SER A 6 -8.44 3.25 -33.78
CA SER A 6 -9.50 2.35 -33.30
C SER A 6 -8.97 0.94 -32.99
N PHE A 7 -8.01 0.43 -33.77
CA PHE A 7 -7.34 -0.84 -33.51
C PHE A 7 -6.50 -0.76 -32.22
N ILE A 8 -5.71 0.30 -32.05
CA ILE A 8 -4.87 0.50 -30.86
C ILE A 8 -5.74 0.56 -29.59
N ILE A 9 -6.83 1.33 -29.61
CA ILE A 9 -7.76 1.44 -28.49
C ILE A 9 -8.34 0.08 -28.12
N ARG A 10 -8.83 -0.69 -29.09
CA ARG A 10 -9.37 -2.03 -28.82
C ARG A 10 -8.30 -2.99 -28.33
N TRP A 11 -7.11 -2.97 -28.91
CA TRP A 11 -6.00 -3.84 -28.52
C TRP A 11 -5.56 -3.58 -27.07
N LEU A 12 -5.52 -2.31 -26.63
CA LEU A 12 -5.12 -1.95 -25.26
C LEU A 12 -6.25 -2.16 -24.24
N PHE A 13 -7.48 -1.76 -24.57
CA PHE A 13 -8.54 -1.57 -23.56
C PHE A 13 -9.70 -2.57 -23.65
N ASP A 14 -9.81 -3.36 -24.73
CA ASP A 14 -10.81 -4.44 -24.80
C ASP A 14 -10.22 -5.73 -24.22
N SER A 15 -10.87 -6.29 -23.20
CA SER A 15 -10.46 -7.56 -22.60
C SER A 15 -10.49 -8.73 -23.59
N ARG A 16 -11.28 -8.66 -24.68
CA ARG A 16 -11.31 -9.70 -25.73
C ARG A 16 -10.00 -9.78 -26.51
N SER A 17 -9.29 -8.67 -26.62
CA SER A 17 -7.98 -8.58 -27.26
C SER A 17 -6.82 -8.76 -26.27
N GLY A 18 -7.10 -9.10 -25.01
CA GLY A 18 -6.12 -9.21 -23.95
C GLY A 18 -5.10 -10.34 -24.13
N PRO A 19 -3.98 -10.34 -23.38
CA PRO A 19 -2.97 -11.39 -23.46
C PRO A 19 -3.53 -12.73 -22.97
N SER A 20 -3.27 -13.79 -23.72
CA SER A 20 -3.72 -15.15 -23.42
C SER A 20 -2.75 -15.95 -22.57
N ASP A 21 -1.62 -15.38 -22.19
CA ASP A 21 -0.53 -16.00 -21.44
C ASP A 21 -0.35 -15.43 -20.02
N ARG A 22 -1.41 -14.80 -19.45
CA ARG A 22 -1.34 -14.09 -18.17
C ARG A 22 -2.44 -14.50 -17.18
N PHE A 23 -2.99 -15.68 -17.31
CA PHE A 23 -4.08 -16.15 -16.45
C PHE A 23 -3.62 -16.55 -15.05
N LEU A 24 -2.52 -17.32 -14.96
CA LEU A 24 -1.93 -17.74 -13.68
C LEU A 24 -1.30 -16.56 -12.92
N PRO A 25 -0.45 -15.71 -13.53
CA PRO A 25 0.07 -14.53 -12.86
C PRO A 25 -1.05 -13.64 -12.32
N ARG A 26 -2.11 -13.38 -13.13
CA ARG A 26 -3.29 -12.65 -12.70
C ARG A 26 -3.99 -13.31 -11.51
N TRP A 27 -4.17 -14.63 -11.58
CA TRP A 27 -4.84 -15.37 -10.54
C TRP A 27 -4.07 -15.32 -9.22
N ILE A 28 -2.76 -15.53 -9.24
CA ILE A 28 -1.88 -15.46 -8.07
C ILE A 28 -1.88 -14.05 -7.49
N PHE A 29 -1.63 -13.05 -8.34
CA PHE A 29 -1.57 -11.64 -7.93
C PHE A 29 -2.85 -11.19 -7.22
N LEU A 30 -4.04 -11.48 -7.78
CA LEU A 30 -5.30 -11.07 -7.16
C LEU A 30 -5.56 -11.77 -5.80
N ARG A 31 -5.07 -12.99 -5.56
CA ARG A 31 -5.16 -13.66 -4.25
C ARG A 31 -4.21 -13.02 -3.26
N ALA A 32 -2.99 -12.79 -3.68
CA ALA A 32 -2.01 -12.10 -2.86
C ALA A 32 -2.46 -10.67 -2.51
N LEU A 33 -3.04 -9.93 -3.46
CA LEU A 33 -3.64 -8.62 -3.21
C LEU A 33 -4.77 -8.70 -2.18
N GLY A 34 -5.60 -9.76 -2.24
CA GLY A 34 -6.62 -10.03 -1.22
C GLY A 34 -6.02 -10.28 0.17
N VAL A 35 -4.93 -11.05 0.27
CA VAL A 35 -4.21 -11.28 1.54
C VAL A 35 -3.61 -9.97 2.07
N ILE A 36 -3.09 -9.12 1.20
CA ILE A 36 -2.52 -7.82 1.57
C ILE A 36 -3.61 -6.88 2.10
N TYR A 37 -4.76 -6.78 1.42
CA TYR A 37 -5.92 -6.02 1.93
C TYR A 37 -6.42 -6.59 3.27
N PHE A 38 -6.47 -7.91 3.41
CA PHE A 38 -6.83 -8.54 4.68
C PHE A 38 -5.88 -8.10 5.80
N SER A 39 -4.56 -8.15 5.58
CA SER A 39 -3.57 -7.71 6.57
C SER A 39 -3.73 -6.22 6.92
N ALA A 40 -3.99 -5.37 5.93
CA ALA A 40 -4.21 -3.95 6.14
C ALA A 40 -5.44 -3.69 7.04
N PHE A 41 -6.59 -4.32 6.74
CA PHE A 41 -7.79 -4.19 7.58
C PHE A 41 -7.65 -4.88 8.93
N PHE A 42 -6.99 -6.05 8.98
CA PHE A 42 -6.73 -6.76 10.23
C PHE A 42 -5.92 -5.90 11.20
N SER A 43 -4.91 -5.19 10.71
CA SER A 43 -4.14 -4.28 11.55
C SER A 43 -4.99 -3.09 12.07
N LEU A 44 -5.95 -2.62 11.27
CA LEU A 44 -6.85 -1.54 11.66
C LEU A 44 -7.87 -1.96 12.72
N VAL A 45 -8.39 -3.20 12.71
CA VAL A 45 -9.35 -3.67 13.71
C VAL A 45 -8.87 -3.43 15.15
N PHE A 46 -7.58 -3.59 15.40
CA PHE A 46 -7.00 -3.42 16.73
C PHE A 46 -6.57 -1.99 17.07
N GLN A 47 -6.61 -1.07 16.10
CA GLN A 47 -6.03 0.26 16.27
C GLN A 47 -7.01 1.39 15.94
N ILE A 48 -7.98 1.17 15.04
CA ILE A 48 -8.75 2.25 14.41
C ILE A 48 -9.47 3.15 15.42
N LEU A 49 -9.98 2.59 16.54
CA LEU A 49 -10.67 3.37 17.55
C LEU A 49 -9.70 4.28 18.32
N GLY A 50 -8.55 3.76 18.74
CA GLY A 50 -7.53 4.57 19.40
C GLY A 50 -6.89 5.61 18.47
N LEU A 51 -6.81 5.33 17.16
CA LEU A 51 -6.24 6.25 16.19
C LEU A 51 -7.21 7.39 15.82
N ILE A 52 -8.40 7.03 15.30
CA ILE A 52 -9.35 7.97 14.69
C ILE A 52 -10.79 7.83 15.18
N GLY A 53 -11.01 7.02 16.24
CA GLY A 53 -12.30 6.91 16.90
C GLY A 53 -12.78 8.24 17.49
N PRO A 54 -14.04 8.35 17.93
CA PRO A 54 -14.55 9.57 18.56
C PRO A 54 -13.70 10.05 19.74
N GLU A 55 -13.16 9.13 20.51
CA GLU A 55 -12.24 9.39 21.63
C GLU A 55 -10.77 9.08 21.27
N GLY A 56 -10.46 8.82 20.00
CA GLY A 56 -9.11 8.53 19.53
C GLY A 56 -8.19 9.74 19.55
N ILE A 57 -6.93 9.52 19.16
CA ILE A 57 -5.88 10.57 19.11
C ILE A 57 -6.25 11.65 18.09
N LEU A 58 -6.69 11.26 16.87
CA LEU A 58 -7.11 12.17 15.80
C LEU A 58 -8.54 11.82 15.32
N PRO A 59 -9.59 12.26 16.01
CA PRO A 59 -10.96 11.86 15.69
C PRO A 59 -11.35 12.20 14.24
N ALA A 60 -11.72 11.17 13.46
CA ALA A 60 -12.12 11.34 12.05
C ALA A 60 -13.27 12.32 11.87
N GLY A 61 -14.20 12.39 12.84
CA GLY A 61 -15.32 13.34 12.82
C GLY A 61 -14.87 14.80 12.91
N GLU A 62 -13.85 15.12 13.71
CA GLU A 62 -13.27 16.47 13.82
C GLU A 62 -12.55 16.82 12.52
N PHE A 63 -11.74 15.91 11.99
CA PHE A 63 -11.04 16.10 10.71
C PHE A 63 -12.04 16.40 9.57
N LEU A 64 -13.08 15.57 9.41
CA LEU A 64 -14.09 15.78 8.38
C LEU A 64 -14.86 17.09 8.56
N LYS A 65 -15.18 17.51 9.79
CA LYS A 65 -15.79 18.82 10.07
C LYS A 65 -14.87 19.95 9.62
N SER A 66 -13.58 19.88 9.92
CA SER A 66 -12.58 20.86 9.49
C SER A 66 -12.50 20.97 7.96
N VAL A 67 -12.42 19.82 7.25
CA VAL A 67 -12.46 19.79 5.78
C VAL A 67 -13.74 20.43 5.25
N SER A 68 -14.91 20.12 5.85
CA SER A 68 -16.19 20.71 5.44
C SER A 68 -16.22 22.24 5.60
N ALA A 69 -15.62 22.75 6.67
CA ALA A 69 -15.54 24.20 6.92
C ALA A 69 -14.63 24.91 5.91
N GLN A 70 -13.55 24.25 5.45
CA GLN A 70 -12.58 24.84 4.53
C GLN A 70 -13.03 24.82 3.07
N VAL A 71 -13.59 23.70 2.60
CA VAL A 71 -13.85 23.48 1.16
C VAL A 71 -15.35 23.32 0.81
N GLY A 72 -16.25 23.43 1.77
CA GLY A 72 -17.69 23.41 1.56
C GLY A 72 -18.20 22.14 0.84
N SER A 73 -18.93 22.33 -0.28
CA SER A 73 -19.49 21.21 -1.06
C SER A 73 -18.44 20.33 -1.75
N ALA A 74 -17.24 20.84 -1.99
CA ALA A 74 -16.14 20.08 -2.59
C ALA A 74 -15.54 19.04 -1.64
N ARG A 75 -15.95 19.02 -0.36
CA ARG A 75 -15.49 18.07 0.68
C ARG A 75 -15.51 16.60 0.26
N TYR A 76 -16.52 16.17 -0.50
CA TYR A 76 -16.65 14.79 -0.96
C TYR A 76 -15.60 14.40 -2.00
N TRP A 77 -15.05 15.38 -2.70
CA TRP A 77 -13.93 15.18 -3.60
C TRP A 77 -12.61 15.18 -2.86
N TYR A 78 -12.37 16.16 -1.96
CA TYR A 78 -11.12 16.30 -1.23
C TYR A 78 -10.89 15.20 -0.18
N ALA A 79 -11.97 14.69 0.43
CA ALA A 79 -11.92 13.57 1.37
C ALA A 79 -12.97 12.51 0.98
N PRO A 80 -12.72 11.71 -0.06
CA PRO A 80 -13.66 10.69 -0.55
C PRO A 80 -13.80 9.54 0.45
N SER A 81 -14.76 9.64 1.36
CA SER A 81 -14.94 8.72 2.48
C SER A 81 -16.41 8.43 2.75
N ILE A 82 -16.74 7.16 3.05
CA ILE A 82 -18.07 6.79 3.55
C ILE A 82 -18.29 7.27 5.00
N LEU A 83 -17.24 7.69 5.70
CA LEU A 83 -17.32 8.23 7.06
C LEU A 83 -18.05 9.58 7.13
N TRP A 84 -18.35 10.23 6.01
CA TRP A 84 -19.31 11.34 5.95
C TRP A 84 -20.72 10.95 6.37
N LEU A 85 -21.09 9.66 6.27
CA LEU A 85 -22.39 9.16 6.76
C LEU A 85 -22.40 9.06 8.28
N SER A 86 -21.32 8.59 8.87
CA SER A 86 -21.10 8.48 10.31
C SER A 86 -19.62 8.22 10.59
N SER A 87 -19.04 8.88 11.59
CA SER A 87 -17.71 8.62 12.13
C SER A 87 -17.75 7.93 13.51
N SER A 88 -18.86 7.28 13.85
CA SER A 88 -19.02 6.55 15.11
C SER A 88 -18.10 5.32 15.18
N SER A 89 -17.81 4.86 16.41
CA SER A 89 -17.01 3.65 16.64
C SER A 89 -17.56 2.43 15.89
N HIS A 90 -18.90 2.28 15.82
CA HIS A 90 -19.55 1.19 15.09
C HIS A 90 -19.28 1.27 13.58
N MET A 91 -19.33 2.47 12.97
CA MET A 91 -19.06 2.64 11.55
C MET A 91 -17.60 2.37 11.22
N LEU A 92 -16.66 2.83 12.05
CA LEU A 92 -15.23 2.55 11.89
C LEU A 92 -14.93 1.05 11.95
N MET A 93 -15.49 0.35 12.93
CA MET A 93 -15.36 -1.10 13.05
C MET A 93 -16.03 -1.83 11.89
N ALA A 94 -17.23 -1.40 11.46
CA ALA A 94 -17.92 -1.98 10.31
C ALA A 94 -17.09 -1.83 9.02
N LEU A 95 -16.44 -0.69 8.81
CA LEU A 95 -15.53 -0.45 7.69
C LEU A 95 -14.38 -1.48 7.66
N CYS A 96 -13.76 -1.75 8.81
CA CYS A 96 -12.70 -2.76 8.92
C CYS A 96 -13.23 -4.17 8.63
N TRP A 97 -14.35 -4.57 9.23
CA TRP A 97 -14.92 -5.91 9.06
C TRP A 97 -15.41 -6.14 7.63
N VAL A 98 -16.09 -5.18 7.01
CA VAL A 98 -16.53 -5.26 5.61
C VAL A 98 -15.33 -5.39 4.69
N GLY A 99 -14.27 -4.59 4.92
CA GLY A 99 -13.03 -4.68 4.16
C GLY A 99 -12.35 -6.05 4.30
N MET A 100 -12.26 -6.60 5.52
CA MET A 100 -11.70 -7.94 5.77
C MET A 100 -12.50 -9.04 5.07
N ILE A 101 -13.83 -9.02 5.18
CA ILE A 101 -14.71 -10.01 4.54
C ILE A 101 -14.56 -9.91 3.01
N ALA A 102 -14.55 -8.70 2.46
CA ALA A 102 -14.33 -8.48 1.03
C ALA A 102 -12.96 -9.03 0.58
N ALA A 103 -11.91 -8.81 1.38
CA ALA A 103 -10.58 -9.33 1.11
C ALA A 103 -10.55 -10.88 1.11
N VAL A 104 -11.19 -11.54 2.07
CA VAL A 104 -11.34 -13.00 2.12
C VAL A 104 -12.10 -13.51 0.89
N LEU A 105 -13.21 -12.89 0.52
CA LEU A 105 -13.98 -13.27 -0.67
C LEU A 105 -13.18 -13.06 -1.97
N LEU A 106 -12.31 -12.04 -2.02
CA LEU A 106 -11.36 -11.85 -3.12
C LEU A 106 -10.35 -12.99 -3.20
N VAL A 107 -9.78 -13.43 -2.07
CA VAL A 107 -8.89 -14.60 -2.00
C VAL A 107 -9.61 -15.86 -2.47
N LEU A 108 -10.86 -16.06 -2.07
CA LEU A 108 -11.70 -17.19 -2.50
C LEU A 108 -12.18 -17.09 -3.96
N ASN A 109 -11.86 -16.00 -4.65
CA ASN A 109 -12.27 -15.74 -6.04
C ASN A 109 -13.80 -15.62 -6.23
N LEU A 110 -14.48 -15.06 -5.27
CA LEU A 110 -15.90 -14.79 -5.33
C LEU A 110 -16.13 -13.31 -5.68
N TRP A 111 -16.83 -13.03 -6.78
CA TRP A 111 -17.05 -11.67 -7.31
C TRP A 111 -15.82 -10.74 -7.27
N PRO A 112 -14.66 -11.14 -7.82
CA PRO A 112 -13.38 -10.45 -7.55
C PRO A 112 -13.43 -8.94 -7.82
N ARG A 113 -14.15 -8.47 -8.85
CA ARG A 113 -14.29 -7.02 -9.10
C ARG A 113 -15.09 -6.31 -8.03
N ALA A 114 -16.21 -6.88 -7.59
CA ALA A 114 -17.03 -6.26 -6.54
C ALA A 114 -16.27 -6.22 -5.21
N MET A 115 -15.53 -7.27 -4.88
CA MET A 115 -14.70 -7.31 -3.68
C MET A 115 -13.56 -6.32 -3.73
N LEU A 116 -12.93 -6.13 -4.90
CA LEU A 116 -11.93 -5.07 -5.08
C LEU A 116 -12.52 -3.67 -4.90
N VAL A 117 -13.74 -3.41 -5.39
CA VAL A 117 -14.44 -2.13 -5.14
C VAL A 117 -14.66 -1.93 -3.64
N LEU A 118 -15.16 -2.94 -2.93
CA LEU A 118 -15.38 -2.83 -1.49
C LEU A 118 -14.06 -2.62 -0.72
N CYS A 119 -13.02 -3.39 -1.03
CA CYS A 119 -11.69 -3.18 -0.42
C CYS A 119 -11.18 -1.77 -0.68
N PHE A 120 -11.27 -1.30 -1.92
CA PHE A 120 -10.83 0.04 -2.31
C PHE A 120 -11.60 1.13 -1.56
N VAL A 121 -12.95 1.08 -1.59
CA VAL A 121 -13.80 2.10 -0.97
C VAL A 121 -13.61 2.12 0.56
N CYS A 122 -13.57 0.95 1.22
CA CYS A 122 -13.34 0.88 2.66
C CYS A 122 -11.95 1.42 3.03
N PHE A 123 -10.92 1.03 2.29
CA PHE A 123 -9.55 1.47 2.60
C PHE A 123 -9.33 2.95 2.28
N LEU A 124 -9.84 3.44 1.16
CA LEU A 124 -9.83 4.86 0.80
C LEU A 124 -10.55 5.70 1.86
N SER A 125 -11.69 5.21 2.38
CA SER A 125 -12.45 5.92 3.42
C SER A 125 -11.65 6.12 4.69
N PHE A 126 -10.87 5.11 5.10
CA PHE A 126 -9.92 5.25 6.20
C PHE A 126 -8.81 6.24 5.85
N VAL A 127 -8.12 6.04 4.72
CA VAL A 127 -6.97 6.86 4.30
C VAL A 127 -7.35 8.34 4.19
N SER A 128 -8.53 8.64 3.67
CA SER A 128 -9.01 10.02 3.50
C SER A 128 -9.41 10.73 4.80
N ALA A 129 -9.54 10.01 5.92
CA ALA A 129 -10.00 10.57 7.18
C ALA A 129 -9.01 10.38 8.35
N ALA A 130 -7.88 9.69 8.10
CA ALA A 130 -6.95 9.27 9.16
C ALA A 130 -5.79 10.25 9.40
N GLY A 131 -5.72 11.37 8.66
CA GLY A 131 -4.68 12.39 8.83
C GLY A 131 -3.28 11.77 8.83
N ASP A 132 -2.49 12.04 9.86
CA ASP A 132 -1.10 11.58 9.98
C ASP A 132 -0.98 10.04 9.99
N PHE A 133 -2.05 9.33 10.40
CA PHE A 133 -2.04 7.86 10.41
C PHE A 133 -2.21 7.21 9.02
N SER A 134 -2.30 7.98 7.94
CA SER A 134 -2.43 7.51 6.55
C SER A 134 -1.48 8.20 5.56
N GLY A 135 -0.46 8.88 6.05
CA GLY A 135 0.55 9.56 5.22
C GLY A 135 1.51 8.64 4.47
N TYR A 136 1.36 7.32 4.59
CA TYR A 136 2.34 6.36 4.07
C TYR A 136 2.21 6.12 2.58
N GLN A 137 3.36 6.00 1.89
CA GLN A 137 3.40 5.61 0.48
C GLN A 137 2.80 4.23 0.24
N SER A 138 2.91 3.30 1.19
CA SER A 138 2.30 1.97 1.13
C SER A 138 0.79 2.00 0.97
N ASP A 139 0.10 2.94 1.60
CA ASP A 139 -1.35 3.10 1.50
C ASP A 139 -1.75 3.52 0.07
N GLY A 140 -1.02 4.49 -0.49
CA GLY A 140 -1.19 4.90 -1.88
C GLY A 140 -0.90 3.78 -2.87
N MET A 141 0.16 2.99 -2.66
CA MET A 141 0.47 1.82 -3.48
C MET A 141 -0.68 0.80 -3.48
N LEU A 142 -1.24 0.49 -2.31
CA LEU A 142 -2.33 -0.46 -2.19
C LEU A 142 -3.61 0.02 -2.89
N LEU A 143 -3.91 1.31 -2.77
CA LEU A 143 -5.04 1.94 -3.47
C LEU A 143 -4.82 1.97 -4.98
N GLY A 144 -3.63 2.34 -5.45
CA GLY A 144 -3.27 2.35 -6.88
C GLY A 144 -3.39 0.96 -7.50
N ALA A 145 -2.69 -0.03 -6.92
CA ALA A 145 -2.75 -1.42 -7.37
C ALA A 145 -4.18 -2.00 -7.30
N GLY A 146 -4.93 -1.69 -6.24
CA GLY A 146 -6.33 -2.08 -6.08
C GLY A 146 -7.23 -1.52 -7.17
N PHE A 147 -7.11 -0.23 -7.47
CA PHE A 147 -7.89 0.43 -8.52
C PHE A 147 -7.57 -0.13 -9.92
N LEU A 148 -6.30 -0.26 -10.27
CA LEU A 148 -5.89 -0.85 -11.55
C LEU A 148 -6.37 -2.29 -11.69
N SER A 149 -6.43 -3.03 -10.58
CA SER A 149 -6.92 -4.40 -10.52
C SER A 149 -8.41 -4.53 -10.86
N LEU A 150 -9.23 -3.48 -10.75
CA LEU A 150 -10.63 -3.48 -11.21
C LEU A 150 -10.75 -3.76 -12.70
N PHE A 151 -9.79 -3.27 -13.50
CA PHE A 151 -9.72 -3.48 -14.95
C PHE A 151 -9.00 -4.78 -15.30
N PHE A 152 -8.14 -5.28 -14.40
CA PHE A 152 -7.36 -6.50 -14.57
C PHE A 152 -8.12 -7.77 -14.17
N ALA A 153 -8.99 -7.70 -13.15
CA ALA A 153 -9.73 -8.83 -12.61
C ALA A 153 -10.80 -9.37 -13.58
N PRO A 154 -11.05 -10.69 -13.61
CA PRO A 154 -12.15 -11.26 -14.38
C PRO A 154 -13.49 -10.93 -13.72
N ALA A 155 -14.54 -10.72 -14.54
CA ALA A 155 -15.89 -10.51 -14.04
C ALA A 155 -16.62 -11.84 -13.82
N GLY A 156 -17.61 -11.86 -12.92
CA GLY A 156 -18.48 -13.02 -12.64
C GLY A 156 -18.40 -13.47 -11.20
N PHE A 157 -19.31 -14.36 -10.80
CA PHE A 157 -19.41 -14.86 -9.42
C PHE A 157 -18.17 -15.66 -9.03
N ARG A 158 -17.85 -16.71 -9.76
CA ARG A 158 -16.70 -17.58 -9.54
C ARG A 158 -15.94 -17.81 -10.85
N PRO A 159 -15.19 -16.82 -11.32
CA PRO A 159 -14.63 -16.85 -12.68
C PRO A 159 -13.47 -17.86 -12.85
N ARG A 160 -13.06 -18.58 -11.80
CA ARG A 160 -11.89 -19.49 -11.82
C ARG A 160 -10.66 -18.73 -12.33
N LEU A 161 -9.94 -19.23 -13.33
CA LEU A 161 -8.83 -18.52 -13.98
C LEU A 161 -9.29 -17.38 -14.90
N GLY A 162 -10.59 -17.36 -15.27
CA GLY A 162 -11.14 -16.36 -16.17
C GLY A 162 -10.61 -16.44 -17.60
N VAL A 163 -10.35 -17.65 -18.12
CA VAL A 163 -9.76 -17.88 -19.45
C VAL A 163 -10.59 -17.21 -20.56
N ASN A 164 -11.93 -17.26 -20.47
CA ASN A 164 -12.83 -16.62 -21.44
C ASN A 164 -12.92 -15.08 -21.28
N ARG A 165 -12.11 -14.50 -20.41
CA ARG A 165 -12.03 -13.06 -20.13
C ARG A 165 -10.60 -12.69 -19.84
N PRO A 166 -9.74 -12.60 -20.88
CA PRO A 166 -8.36 -12.17 -20.72
C PRO A 166 -8.24 -10.83 -19.99
N PRO A 167 -7.13 -10.55 -19.32
CA PRO A 167 -6.91 -9.27 -18.67
C PRO A 167 -6.81 -8.14 -19.71
N VAL A 168 -7.26 -6.95 -19.35
CA VAL A 168 -7.06 -5.74 -20.17
C VAL A 168 -5.57 -5.45 -20.24
N ARG A 169 -4.99 -5.29 -21.45
CA ARG A 169 -3.54 -5.03 -21.64
C ARG A 169 -3.08 -3.78 -20.93
N ALA A 170 -3.84 -2.68 -21.08
CA ALA A 170 -3.50 -1.42 -20.44
C ALA A 170 -3.43 -1.55 -18.90
N ALA A 171 -4.33 -2.33 -18.29
CA ALA A 171 -4.29 -2.57 -16.84
C ALA A 171 -3.05 -3.39 -16.43
N LEU A 172 -2.66 -4.41 -17.21
CA LEU A 172 -1.42 -5.15 -16.97
C LEU A 172 -0.19 -4.24 -17.09
N TYR A 173 -0.13 -3.42 -18.16
CA TYR A 173 0.98 -2.50 -18.35
C TYR A 173 1.06 -1.45 -17.25
N LEU A 174 -0.07 -0.92 -16.76
CA LEU A 174 -0.08 0.04 -15.68
C LEU A 174 0.32 -0.57 -14.33
N LEU A 175 -0.04 -1.82 -14.04
CA LEU A 175 0.45 -2.53 -12.86
C LEU A 175 1.98 -2.77 -12.93
N LEU A 176 2.50 -3.13 -14.10
CA LEU A 176 3.95 -3.24 -14.31
C LEU A 176 4.63 -1.85 -14.31
N TRP A 177 3.95 -0.81 -14.80
CA TRP A 177 4.40 0.57 -14.74
C TRP A 177 4.47 1.08 -13.31
N GLU A 178 3.46 0.78 -12.48
CA GLU A 178 3.47 1.08 -11.05
C GLU A 178 4.65 0.39 -10.36
N TRP A 179 4.84 -0.90 -10.60
CA TRP A 179 5.96 -1.66 -10.08
C TRP A 179 7.32 -1.08 -10.50
N PHE A 180 7.49 -0.75 -11.77
CA PHE A 180 8.68 -0.08 -12.29
C PHE A 180 8.95 1.25 -11.59
N ARG A 181 7.92 2.09 -11.45
CA ARG A 181 8.02 3.41 -10.83
C ARG A 181 8.39 3.35 -9.36
N ILE A 182 7.88 2.36 -8.62
CA ILE A 182 8.25 2.17 -7.22
C ILE A 182 9.77 2.05 -7.06
N TYR A 183 10.43 1.29 -7.91
CA TYR A 183 11.89 1.17 -7.90
C TYR A 183 12.58 2.40 -8.49
N PHE A 184 12.22 2.75 -9.72
CA PHE A 184 12.92 3.80 -10.44
C PHE A 184 12.82 5.17 -9.76
N GLU A 185 11.63 5.58 -9.33
CA GLU A 185 11.43 6.84 -8.61
C GLU A 185 12.14 6.82 -7.25
N SER A 186 12.22 5.67 -6.57
CA SER A 186 12.99 5.55 -5.32
C SER A 186 14.50 5.71 -5.57
N GLY A 187 15.03 5.12 -6.65
CA GLY A 187 16.42 5.33 -7.05
C GLY A 187 16.72 6.79 -7.42
N VAL A 188 15.81 7.42 -8.18
CA VAL A 188 15.92 8.86 -8.50
C VAL A 188 15.89 9.72 -7.23
N ALA A 189 14.99 9.44 -6.29
CA ALA A 189 14.91 10.17 -5.01
C ALA A 189 16.20 10.07 -4.20
N LYS A 190 16.85 8.90 -4.18
CA LYS A 190 18.15 8.68 -3.50
C LYS A 190 19.28 9.53 -4.09
N ILE A 191 19.30 9.68 -5.40
CA ILE A 191 20.35 10.47 -6.07
C ILE A 191 20.04 11.98 -6.05
N MET A 192 18.76 12.35 -6.26
CA MET A 192 18.33 13.74 -6.37
C MET A 192 18.02 14.37 -5.01
N GLY A 193 17.76 13.57 -3.98
CA GLY A 193 17.46 14.02 -2.62
C GLY A 193 18.63 14.71 -1.91
N GLY A 194 19.84 14.62 -2.47
CA GLY A 194 21.01 15.32 -1.94
C GLY A 194 21.69 14.64 -0.75
N ASP A 195 21.18 13.51 -0.28
CA ASP A 195 21.77 12.78 0.84
C ASP A 195 23.12 12.17 0.43
N PRO A 196 24.24 12.54 1.10
CA PRO A 196 25.57 12.06 0.79
C PRO A 196 25.74 10.55 1.04
N GLU A 197 24.95 9.95 1.95
CA GLU A 197 25.04 8.54 2.31
C GLU A 197 24.87 7.61 1.09
N TRP A 198 23.94 7.93 0.19
CA TRP A 198 23.76 7.17 -1.04
C TRP A 198 24.93 7.29 -2.01
N ARG A 199 25.53 8.48 -2.08
CA ARG A 199 26.66 8.76 -3.00
C ARG A 199 27.97 8.16 -2.51
N HIS A 200 28.16 8.09 -1.18
CA HIS A 200 29.35 7.53 -0.56
C HIS A 200 29.22 6.02 -0.26
N PHE A 201 28.07 5.41 -0.59
CA PHE A 201 27.77 4.00 -0.32
C PHE A 201 27.78 3.64 1.17
N THR A 202 27.45 4.57 2.05
CA THR A 202 27.33 4.39 3.50
C THR A 202 25.87 4.24 3.97
N ALA A 203 24.91 4.42 3.08
CA ALA A 203 23.48 4.46 3.40
C ALA A 203 22.95 3.23 4.16
N LEU A 204 23.56 2.07 4.01
CA LEU A 204 23.16 0.85 4.73
C LEU A 204 24.01 0.53 5.96
N ASP A 205 24.99 1.36 6.32
CA ASP A 205 25.84 1.13 7.49
C ASP A 205 25.02 1.20 8.81
N GLU A 206 23.98 2.04 8.86
CA GLU A 206 23.10 2.17 10.03
C GLU A 206 21.61 1.89 9.73
N TYR A 207 21.29 1.53 8.49
CA TYR A 207 19.92 1.34 8.02
C TYR A 207 19.08 0.36 8.86
N TYR A 208 19.67 -0.77 9.25
CA TYR A 208 18.95 -1.84 9.94
C TYR A 208 18.59 -1.46 11.38
N GLN A 209 19.36 -0.57 11.99
CA GLN A 209 19.13 -0.03 13.32
C GLN A 209 18.11 1.11 13.30
N ASN A 210 18.25 2.04 12.35
CA ASN A 210 17.56 3.33 12.35
C ASN A 210 16.17 3.27 11.69
N GLY A 211 15.81 2.18 11.00
CA GLY A 211 14.48 2.01 10.40
C GLY A 211 13.34 2.00 11.41
N PRO A 212 12.06 2.24 10.99
CA PRO A 212 10.93 2.39 11.92
C PRO A 212 10.78 1.24 12.93
N LEU A 213 10.82 0.01 12.45
CA LEU A 213 10.73 -1.19 13.29
C LEU A 213 11.77 -2.23 12.81
N PRO A 214 12.94 -2.28 13.43
CA PRO A 214 13.96 -3.27 13.15
C PRO A 214 13.49 -4.71 13.38
N THR A 215 14.22 -5.66 12.77
CA THR A 215 14.04 -7.09 13.04
C THR A 215 15.28 -7.67 13.71
N TRP A 216 15.13 -8.82 14.40
CA TRP A 216 16.29 -9.51 14.96
C TRP A 216 17.27 -9.99 13.87
N ILE A 217 16.80 -10.27 12.66
CA ILE A 217 17.67 -10.60 11.50
C ILE A 217 18.45 -9.35 11.09
N GLY A 218 17.77 -8.18 11.03
CA GLY A 218 18.39 -6.88 10.77
C GLY A 218 19.50 -6.57 11.78
N TRP A 219 19.30 -6.93 13.05
CA TRP A 219 20.33 -6.78 14.08
C TRP A 219 21.62 -7.54 13.72
N TYR A 220 21.51 -8.80 13.26
CA TYR A 220 22.70 -9.56 12.82
C TYR A 220 23.31 -8.98 11.55
N VAL A 221 22.51 -8.55 10.60
CA VAL A 221 23.00 -7.95 9.34
C VAL A 221 23.72 -6.64 9.60
N GLN A 222 23.27 -5.83 10.57
CA GLN A 222 23.94 -4.58 10.97
C GLN A 222 25.41 -4.78 11.36
N HIS A 223 25.76 -5.96 11.90
CA HIS A 223 27.13 -6.27 12.32
C HIS A 223 28.04 -6.81 11.21
N LEU A 224 27.54 -6.87 9.98
CA LEU A 224 28.39 -7.21 8.84
C LEU A 224 29.35 -6.07 8.51
N PRO A 225 30.51 -6.36 7.90
CA PRO A 225 31.51 -5.33 7.63
C PRO A 225 31.05 -4.31 6.59
N HIS A 226 31.59 -3.09 6.63
CA HIS A 226 31.26 -1.99 5.74
C HIS A 226 31.24 -2.37 4.25
N TRP A 227 32.19 -3.20 3.79
CA TRP A 227 32.21 -3.61 2.38
C TRP A 227 30.92 -4.31 1.94
N PHE A 228 30.26 -5.05 2.84
CA PHE A 228 28.97 -5.68 2.57
C PHE A 228 27.87 -4.64 2.38
N HIS A 229 27.81 -3.66 3.29
CA HIS A 229 26.82 -2.58 3.23
C HIS A 229 27.03 -1.70 2.00
N ALA A 230 28.27 -1.34 1.69
CA ALA A 230 28.63 -0.56 0.51
C ALA A 230 28.26 -1.30 -0.80
N THR A 231 28.57 -2.61 -0.89
CA THR A 231 28.19 -3.43 -2.04
C THR A 231 26.66 -3.52 -2.18
N THR A 232 25.95 -3.69 -1.07
CA THR A 232 24.48 -3.75 -1.04
C THR A 232 23.87 -2.42 -1.43
N THR A 233 24.43 -1.29 -1.01
CA THR A 233 24.03 0.06 -1.41
C THR A 233 24.22 0.28 -2.92
N PHE A 234 25.40 -0.09 -3.44
CA PHE A 234 25.65 -0.05 -4.89
C PHE A 234 24.65 -0.90 -5.68
N PHE A 235 24.41 -2.14 -5.22
CA PHE A 235 23.45 -3.04 -5.88
C PHE A 235 22.02 -2.48 -5.84
N THR A 236 21.61 -1.84 -4.74
CA THR A 236 20.32 -1.15 -4.63
C THR A 236 20.17 -0.09 -5.73
N LEU A 237 21.14 0.80 -5.87
CA LEU A 237 21.12 1.85 -6.90
C LEU A 237 21.17 1.28 -8.31
N ALA A 238 22.02 0.28 -8.55
CA ALA A 238 22.11 -0.39 -9.85
C ALA A 238 20.79 -1.08 -10.25
N LEU A 239 20.10 -1.70 -9.30
CA LEU A 239 18.79 -2.30 -9.50
C LEU A 239 17.74 -1.25 -9.79
N GLU A 240 17.61 -0.24 -8.93
CA GLU A 240 16.55 0.77 -8.99
C GLU A 240 16.68 1.70 -10.20
N LEU A 241 17.89 2.07 -10.59
CA LEU A 241 18.13 3.00 -11.71
C LEU A 241 18.37 2.29 -13.05
N GLY A 242 18.99 1.12 -13.03
CA GLY A 242 19.43 0.41 -14.24
C GLY A 242 18.67 -0.87 -14.54
N LEU A 243 18.79 -1.88 -13.68
CA LEU A 243 18.26 -3.21 -13.97
C LEU A 243 16.73 -3.26 -14.10
N ILE A 244 16.01 -2.36 -13.40
CA ILE A 244 14.55 -2.32 -13.42
C ILE A 244 13.96 -2.09 -14.82
N TRP A 245 14.69 -1.44 -15.73
CA TRP A 245 14.30 -1.24 -17.13
C TRP A 245 14.12 -2.55 -17.90
N ALA A 246 14.76 -3.63 -17.43
CA ALA A 246 14.60 -4.98 -17.99
C ALA A 246 13.15 -5.50 -17.91
N ALA A 247 12.28 -4.87 -17.13
CA ALA A 247 10.83 -5.13 -17.11
C ALA A 247 10.15 -4.94 -18.48
N PHE A 248 10.70 -4.07 -19.32
CA PHE A 248 10.18 -3.75 -20.66
C PHE A 248 10.89 -4.53 -21.79
N LEU A 249 11.87 -5.37 -21.46
CA LEU A 249 12.63 -6.16 -22.39
C LEU A 249 11.93 -7.50 -22.72
N PRO A 250 12.44 -8.29 -23.70
CA PRO A 250 11.85 -9.55 -24.10
C PRO A 250 11.69 -10.54 -22.93
N ARG A 251 10.78 -11.48 -23.09
CA ARG A 251 10.33 -12.48 -22.10
C ARG A 251 11.45 -13.07 -21.24
N ARG A 252 12.54 -13.52 -21.85
CA ARG A 252 13.65 -14.18 -21.13
C ARG A 252 14.31 -13.24 -20.13
N VAL A 253 14.49 -11.98 -20.51
CA VAL A 253 15.12 -10.95 -19.67
C VAL A 253 14.19 -10.56 -18.52
N ARG A 254 12.89 -10.45 -18.75
CA ARG A 254 11.90 -10.19 -17.67
C ARG A 254 11.87 -11.30 -16.63
N ILE A 255 11.92 -12.56 -17.08
CA ILE A 255 11.97 -13.71 -16.16
C ILE A 255 13.29 -13.70 -15.37
N ALA A 256 14.41 -13.39 -16.01
CA ALA A 256 15.70 -13.24 -15.31
C ALA A 256 15.64 -12.11 -14.26
N LEU A 257 15.07 -10.96 -14.62
CA LEU A 257 14.86 -9.85 -13.67
C LEU A 257 14.04 -10.28 -12.45
N PHE A 258 12.98 -11.08 -12.63
CA PHE A 258 12.19 -11.61 -11.52
C PHE A 258 13.07 -12.38 -10.52
N PHE A 259 14.00 -13.21 -10.99
CA PHE A 259 14.92 -13.97 -10.13
C PHE A 259 16.00 -13.12 -9.46
N VAL A 260 16.27 -11.92 -9.95
CA VAL A 260 17.16 -10.96 -9.29
C VAL A 260 16.40 -10.18 -8.23
N VAL A 261 15.21 -9.64 -8.57
CA VAL A 261 14.46 -8.75 -7.68
C VAL A 261 13.77 -9.49 -6.56
N THR A 262 13.31 -10.73 -6.79
CA THR A 262 12.57 -11.51 -5.78
C THR A 262 13.41 -11.82 -4.53
N PRO A 263 14.64 -12.39 -4.62
CA PRO A 263 15.49 -12.58 -3.45
C PRO A 263 15.85 -11.27 -2.74
N TRP A 264 16.08 -10.20 -3.52
CA TRP A 264 16.31 -8.86 -2.99
C TRP A 264 15.15 -8.39 -2.13
N GLN A 265 13.92 -8.50 -2.65
CA GLN A 265 12.71 -8.10 -1.93
C GLN A 265 12.46 -8.96 -0.67
N ILE A 266 12.76 -10.27 -0.76
CA ILE A 266 12.68 -11.16 0.41
C ILE A 266 13.70 -10.77 1.47
N ALA A 267 14.92 -10.39 1.09
CA ALA A 267 15.94 -9.93 2.03
C ALA A 267 15.47 -8.68 2.79
N ILE A 268 14.83 -7.71 2.11
CA ILE A 268 14.24 -6.53 2.77
C ILE A 268 13.12 -6.93 3.73
N ILE A 269 12.22 -7.86 3.33
CA ILE A 269 11.13 -8.36 4.18
C ILE A 269 11.68 -8.99 5.47
N LEU A 270 12.79 -9.70 5.39
CA LEU A 270 13.39 -10.37 6.55
C LEU A 270 14.14 -9.40 7.48
N THR A 271 14.75 -8.36 6.93
CA THR A 271 15.62 -7.45 7.68
C THR A 271 14.90 -6.21 8.22
N ALA A 272 13.68 -5.91 7.73
CA ALA A 272 12.95 -4.71 8.14
C ALA A 272 11.43 -4.92 8.10
N ASN A 273 10.71 -4.26 9.01
CA ASN A 273 9.24 -4.30 9.09
C ASN A 273 8.61 -3.13 8.35
N TYR A 274 8.55 -3.18 7.01
CA TYR A 274 7.88 -2.15 6.19
C TYR A 274 6.42 -2.52 5.88
N THR A 275 5.72 -3.03 6.87
CA THR A 275 4.29 -3.36 6.77
C THR A 275 3.99 -4.31 5.61
N PHE A 276 2.88 -4.10 4.90
CA PHE A 276 2.53 -4.86 3.69
C PHE A 276 3.22 -4.32 2.40
N LEU A 277 4.01 -3.23 2.48
CA LEU A 277 4.62 -2.58 1.32
C LEU A 277 5.42 -3.58 0.47
N ASN A 278 6.41 -4.23 1.08
CA ASN A 278 7.31 -5.12 0.37
C ASN A 278 6.62 -6.39 -0.16
N TYR A 279 5.55 -6.83 0.52
CA TYR A 279 4.71 -7.93 0.02
C TYR A 279 3.94 -7.53 -1.22
N LEU A 280 3.44 -6.29 -1.29
CA LEU A 280 2.76 -5.76 -2.48
C LEU A 280 3.75 -5.64 -3.65
N VAL A 281 4.93 -5.09 -3.41
CA VAL A 281 5.99 -4.96 -4.42
C VAL A 281 6.42 -6.33 -4.95
N LEU A 282 6.60 -7.31 -4.06
CA LEU A 282 6.90 -8.69 -4.42
C LEU A 282 5.81 -9.29 -5.33
N MET A 283 4.53 -9.07 -4.98
CA MET A 283 3.41 -9.63 -5.75
C MET A 283 3.20 -8.93 -7.10
N LEU A 284 3.44 -7.62 -7.19
CA LEU A 284 3.49 -6.92 -8.48
C LEU A 284 4.58 -7.50 -9.39
N GLY A 285 5.74 -7.87 -8.83
CA GLY A 285 6.83 -8.53 -9.54
C GLY A 285 6.41 -9.87 -10.18
N PHE A 286 5.46 -10.61 -9.61
CA PHE A 286 4.92 -11.82 -10.22
C PHE A 286 4.28 -11.60 -11.60
N LEU A 287 3.87 -10.38 -11.91
CA LEU A 287 3.33 -10.01 -13.22
C LEU A 287 4.40 -9.98 -14.33
N LEU A 288 5.68 -10.06 -14.01
CA LEU A 288 6.76 -10.29 -14.98
C LEU A 288 6.70 -11.69 -15.59
N LEU A 289 6.16 -12.67 -14.85
CA LEU A 289 6.05 -14.07 -15.26
C LEU A 289 4.84 -14.28 -16.20
N ASP A 290 4.85 -15.40 -16.90
CA ASP A 290 3.77 -15.83 -17.81
C ASP A 290 3.31 -17.26 -17.55
N ASP A 291 2.19 -17.66 -18.14
CA ASP A 291 1.62 -18.99 -17.99
C ASP A 291 2.58 -20.09 -18.45
N PRO A 292 3.29 -19.99 -19.62
CA PRO A 292 4.23 -21.02 -20.05
C PRO A 292 5.38 -21.26 -19.06
N PHE A 293 5.81 -20.20 -18.34
CA PHE A 293 6.84 -20.34 -17.31
C PHE A 293 6.27 -21.00 -16.04
N LEU A 294 5.14 -20.51 -15.54
CA LEU A 294 4.55 -21.02 -14.30
C LEU A 294 4.07 -22.47 -14.44
N LEU A 295 3.53 -22.84 -15.61
CA LEU A 295 3.03 -24.20 -15.85
C LEU A 295 4.12 -25.28 -15.75
N GLN A 296 5.41 -24.93 -15.85
CA GLN A 296 6.50 -25.88 -15.66
C GLN A 296 6.52 -26.47 -14.25
N PHE A 297 6.04 -25.72 -13.26
CA PHE A 297 5.99 -26.13 -11.84
C PHE A 297 4.71 -26.88 -11.46
N PHE A 298 3.72 -26.98 -12.38
CA PHE A 298 2.47 -27.67 -12.12
C PHE A 298 2.52 -29.14 -12.62
N PRO A 299 1.79 -30.06 -11.95
CA PRO A 299 1.66 -31.44 -12.41
C PRO A 299 1.12 -31.53 -13.85
N ALA A 300 1.60 -32.52 -14.62
CA ALA A 300 1.24 -32.68 -16.04
C ALA A 300 -0.28 -32.76 -16.29
N LYS A 301 -1.05 -33.36 -15.36
CA LYS A 301 -2.51 -33.46 -15.42
C LYS A 301 -3.22 -32.08 -15.43
N TRP A 302 -2.57 -31.04 -14.94
CA TRP A 302 -3.13 -29.66 -14.89
C TRP A 302 -2.62 -28.80 -16.04
N ARG A 303 -1.47 -29.15 -16.64
CA ARG A 303 -0.88 -28.39 -17.77
C ARG A 303 -1.75 -28.45 -19.02
N LYS A 304 -2.14 -29.65 -19.45
CA LYS A 304 -2.87 -29.85 -20.71
C LYS A 304 -4.19 -29.08 -20.79
N PRO A 305 -5.12 -29.17 -19.80
CA PRO A 305 -6.36 -28.41 -19.85
C PRO A 305 -6.19 -26.89 -19.84
N LEU A 306 -5.10 -26.39 -19.25
CA LEU A 306 -4.80 -24.95 -19.21
C LEU A 306 -4.23 -24.46 -20.55
N LEU A 307 -3.32 -25.24 -21.15
CA LEU A 307 -2.73 -24.96 -22.45
C LEU A 307 -3.78 -25.03 -23.58
N ASP A 308 -4.63 -26.07 -23.58
CA ASP A 308 -5.72 -26.23 -24.56
C ASP A 308 -6.70 -25.06 -24.49
N ARG A 309 -7.05 -24.62 -23.29
CA ARG A 309 -7.93 -23.46 -23.10
C ARG A 309 -7.27 -22.14 -23.49
N ALA A 310 -5.99 -21.97 -23.21
CA ALA A 310 -5.24 -20.78 -23.61
C ALA A 310 -5.10 -20.73 -25.15
N ALA A 311 -4.84 -21.85 -25.79
CA ALA A 311 -4.78 -21.98 -27.24
C ALA A 311 -6.14 -21.69 -27.90
N ALA A 312 -7.23 -22.24 -27.37
CA ALA A 312 -8.58 -21.97 -27.85
C ALA A 312 -8.95 -20.48 -27.72
N SER A 313 -8.63 -19.84 -26.60
CA SER A 313 -8.87 -18.41 -26.39
C SER A 313 -8.03 -17.53 -27.32
N ALA A 314 -6.79 -17.93 -27.62
CA ALA A 314 -5.93 -17.25 -28.57
C ALA A 314 -6.46 -17.37 -30.00
N ALA A 315 -6.91 -18.55 -30.41
CA ALA A 315 -7.53 -18.80 -31.72
C ALA A 315 -8.83 -17.99 -31.92
N GLU A 316 -9.68 -17.94 -30.89
CA GLU A 316 -10.92 -17.14 -30.90
C GLU A 316 -10.64 -15.62 -30.96
N SER A 317 -9.58 -15.17 -30.31
CA SER A 317 -9.14 -13.76 -30.39
C SER A 317 -8.58 -13.42 -31.78
N HIS A 318 -7.91 -14.34 -32.44
CA HIS A 318 -7.41 -14.18 -33.81
C HIS A 318 -8.56 -14.20 -34.84
N ALA A 319 -9.53 -15.09 -34.66
CA ALA A 319 -10.71 -15.17 -35.52
C ALA A 319 -11.56 -13.89 -35.43
N LEU A 320 -11.82 -13.37 -34.23
CA LEU A 320 -12.52 -12.11 -34.01
C LEU A 320 -11.77 -10.89 -34.59
N GLY A 321 -10.45 -10.95 -34.63
CA GLY A 321 -9.61 -9.93 -35.30
C GLY A 321 -9.74 -10.00 -36.85
N ALA A 322 -9.84 -11.21 -37.39
CA ALA A 322 -10.01 -11.43 -38.84
C ALA A 322 -11.44 -11.09 -39.31
N ASP A 323 -12.47 -11.46 -38.55
CA ASP A 323 -13.87 -11.11 -38.86
C ASP A 323 -14.13 -9.60 -38.78
N ALA A 324 -13.45 -8.89 -37.89
CA ALA A 324 -13.55 -7.43 -37.83
C ALA A 324 -12.94 -6.74 -39.06
N LEU A 325 -12.02 -7.39 -39.77
CA LEU A 325 -11.45 -6.93 -41.03
C LEU A 325 -12.36 -7.26 -42.23
N SER A 326 -13.04 -8.42 -42.21
CA SER A 326 -13.93 -8.83 -43.31
C SER A 326 -15.23 -8.05 -43.36
N ILE A 327 -15.73 -7.56 -42.21
CA ILE A 327 -16.97 -6.74 -42.14
C ILE A 327 -16.77 -5.33 -42.76
N LEU A 328 -15.53 -4.90 -42.95
CA LEU A 328 -15.19 -3.62 -43.59
C LEU A 328 -15.14 -3.73 -45.13
N GLU A 329 -15.20 -4.95 -45.70
CA GLU A 329 -15.00 -5.17 -47.14
C GLU A 329 -16.26 -5.69 -47.87
N THR A 330 -17.41 -5.91 -47.21
CA THR A 330 -18.58 -6.46 -47.94
C THR A 330 -19.84 -5.62 -47.71
N PRO A 331 -20.50 -5.13 -48.81
CA PRO A 331 -21.82 -4.52 -48.72
C PRO A 331 -22.87 -5.60 -48.49
N ALA A 332 -23.82 -5.28 -47.62
CA ALA A 332 -24.91 -6.17 -47.20
C ALA A 332 -25.79 -6.63 -48.35
N SER A 333 -26.01 -7.92 -48.46
CA SER A 333 -27.14 -8.50 -49.24
C SER A 333 -28.00 -9.38 -48.33
N PRO A 334 -29.31 -9.25 -48.32
CA PRO A 334 -30.20 -9.99 -47.41
C PRO A 334 -30.74 -11.25 -48.07
N SER A 335 -30.62 -12.41 -47.45
CA SER A 335 -31.53 -13.51 -47.72
C SER A 335 -31.91 -14.24 -46.42
N ALA A 336 -33.24 -14.27 -46.23
CA ALA A 336 -33.91 -14.94 -45.14
C ALA A 336 -34.19 -16.40 -45.48
N THR A 337 -34.09 -17.29 -44.51
CA THR A 337 -34.98 -18.45 -44.41
C THR A 337 -35.25 -18.77 -42.94
N ALA A 338 -36.52 -18.74 -42.59
CA ALA A 338 -37.04 -19.07 -41.27
C ALA A 338 -37.34 -20.58 -41.19
N SER A 339 -37.01 -21.20 -40.08
CA SER A 339 -37.67 -22.43 -39.62
C SER A 339 -38.01 -22.32 -38.14
N THR A 340 -39.25 -22.55 -37.85
CA THR A 340 -39.97 -22.41 -36.57
C THR A 340 -39.74 -23.64 -35.68
N ASN A 341 -39.41 -23.40 -34.41
CA ASN A 341 -39.66 -24.33 -33.32
C ASN A 341 -40.00 -23.57 -32.03
N THR A 342 -41.23 -23.75 -31.54
CA THR A 342 -41.98 -22.83 -30.68
C THR A 342 -41.89 -23.12 -29.16
N ALA A 343 -41.02 -23.98 -28.67
CA ALA A 343 -41.00 -24.35 -27.25
C ALA A 343 -39.79 -23.81 -26.46
N ALA A 344 -38.80 -23.18 -27.13
CA ALA A 344 -37.59 -22.62 -26.48
C ALA A 344 -37.62 -21.07 -26.29
N VAL A 345 -38.78 -20.44 -26.55
CA VAL A 345 -38.89 -19.00 -26.82
C VAL A 345 -38.79 -18.12 -25.55
N LYS A 346 -39.24 -18.57 -24.37
CA LYS A 346 -39.26 -17.70 -23.16
C LYS A 346 -37.89 -17.55 -22.46
N SER A 347 -37.05 -18.57 -22.46
CA SER A 347 -35.68 -18.51 -21.88
C SER A 347 -34.70 -17.76 -22.81
N LYS A 348 -34.87 -17.91 -24.14
CA LYS A 348 -34.10 -17.18 -25.16
C LYS A 348 -34.32 -15.66 -25.08
N SER A 349 -35.55 -15.19 -24.87
CA SER A 349 -35.89 -13.76 -24.89
C SER A 349 -35.21 -12.95 -23.78
N PHE A 350 -35.04 -13.47 -22.54
CA PHE A 350 -34.32 -12.76 -21.46
C PHE A 350 -32.82 -12.77 -21.71
N ARG A 351 -32.27 -13.89 -22.17
CA ARG A 351 -30.84 -14.03 -22.48
C ARG A 351 -30.45 -13.14 -23.65
N ASP A 352 -31.26 -13.06 -24.71
CA ASP A 352 -31.06 -12.20 -25.88
C ASP A 352 -31.17 -10.70 -25.52
N LYS A 353 -32.13 -10.34 -24.66
CA LYS A 353 -32.25 -8.97 -24.13
C LYS A 353 -31.04 -8.59 -23.29
N TRP A 354 -30.55 -9.52 -22.47
CA TRP A 354 -29.36 -9.32 -21.61
C TRP A 354 -28.08 -9.25 -22.44
N GLU A 355 -27.94 -10.05 -23.48
CA GLU A 355 -26.81 -10.00 -24.42
C GLU A 355 -26.82 -8.71 -25.25
N LYS A 356 -27.96 -8.26 -25.73
CA LYS A 356 -28.12 -6.96 -26.40
C LYS A 356 -27.83 -5.78 -25.46
N PHE A 357 -28.25 -5.83 -24.20
CA PHE A 357 -27.90 -4.83 -23.19
C PHE A 357 -26.38 -4.81 -22.92
N ARG A 358 -25.78 -5.98 -22.75
CA ARG A 358 -24.31 -6.12 -22.58
C ARG A 358 -23.51 -5.60 -23.78
N SER A 359 -23.99 -5.86 -25.01
CA SER A 359 -23.31 -5.36 -26.22
C SER A 359 -23.37 -3.84 -26.33
N ARG A 360 -24.50 -3.22 -25.94
CA ARG A 360 -24.63 -1.75 -25.86
C ARG A 360 -23.74 -1.11 -24.81
N LEU A 361 -23.43 -1.80 -23.69
CA LEU A 361 -22.53 -1.31 -22.64
C LEU A 361 -21.04 -1.50 -22.99
N SER A 362 -20.73 -2.33 -24.00
CA SER A 362 -19.34 -2.60 -24.39
C SER A 362 -18.55 -1.33 -24.77
N PRO A 363 -19.05 -0.44 -25.67
CA PRO A 363 -18.32 0.76 -26.03
C PRO A 363 -18.15 1.74 -24.87
N VAL A 364 -19.15 1.89 -24.01
CA VAL A 364 -19.04 2.74 -22.80
C VAL A 364 -17.96 2.23 -21.86
N ARG A 365 -17.90 0.92 -21.63
CA ARG A 365 -16.87 0.30 -20.79
C ARG A 365 -15.46 0.50 -21.36
N ILE A 366 -15.28 0.35 -22.67
CA ILE A 366 -13.99 0.59 -23.32
C ILE A 366 -13.64 2.07 -23.22
N ALA A 367 -14.57 2.98 -23.51
CA ALA A 367 -14.34 4.42 -23.40
C ALA A 367 -13.94 4.84 -21.98
N THR A 368 -14.65 4.36 -20.95
CA THR A 368 -14.33 4.63 -19.55
C THR A 368 -12.95 4.08 -19.17
N ALA A 369 -12.64 2.84 -19.58
CA ALA A 369 -11.33 2.24 -19.33
C ALA A 369 -10.22 3.02 -20.03
N THR A 370 -10.44 3.40 -21.30
CA THR A 370 -9.48 4.21 -22.07
C THR A 370 -9.21 5.53 -21.38
N PHE A 371 -10.26 6.26 -21.01
CA PHE A 371 -10.13 7.56 -20.34
C PHE A 371 -9.37 7.44 -19.01
N LEU A 372 -9.85 6.59 -18.10
CA LEU A 372 -9.28 6.49 -16.76
C LEU A 372 -7.84 5.97 -16.76
N LEU A 373 -7.55 4.90 -17.51
CA LEU A 373 -6.22 4.31 -17.53
C LEU A 373 -5.21 5.20 -18.26
N THR A 374 -5.62 5.93 -19.31
CA THR A 374 -4.77 6.92 -19.98
C THR A 374 -4.50 8.12 -19.07
N TRP A 375 -5.51 8.57 -18.33
CA TRP A 375 -5.35 9.67 -17.37
C TRP A 375 -4.38 9.29 -16.25
N ILE A 376 -4.50 8.10 -15.67
CA ILE A 376 -3.55 7.60 -14.65
C ILE A 376 -2.14 7.51 -15.25
N PHE A 377 -1.99 7.00 -16.47
CA PHE A 377 -0.69 6.91 -17.14
C PHE A 377 -0.06 8.30 -17.33
N TYR A 378 -0.85 9.27 -17.81
CA TYR A 378 -0.40 10.67 -17.94
C TYR A 378 0.06 11.23 -16.59
N ALA A 379 -0.80 11.16 -15.57
CA ALA A 379 -0.53 11.75 -14.26
C ALA A 379 0.73 11.14 -13.62
N THR A 380 0.86 9.82 -13.67
CA THR A 380 1.99 9.11 -13.07
C THR A 380 3.29 9.31 -13.84
N THR A 381 3.22 9.42 -15.18
CA THR A 381 4.40 9.74 -16.01
C THR A 381 4.87 11.16 -15.74
N LEU A 382 3.93 12.11 -15.65
CA LEU A 382 4.26 13.50 -15.38
C LEU A 382 4.92 13.68 -14.00
N GLN A 383 4.40 13.02 -12.97
CA GLN A 383 5.01 13.01 -11.63
C GLN A 383 6.44 12.46 -11.65
N MET A 384 6.68 11.37 -12.39
CA MET A 384 8.02 10.79 -12.55
C MET A 384 8.98 11.76 -13.27
N VAL A 385 8.52 12.40 -14.36
CA VAL A 385 9.35 13.37 -15.10
C VAL A 385 9.68 14.58 -14.24
N TRP A 386 8.74 15.09 -13.44
CA TRP A 386 8.98 16.23 -12.54
C TRP A 386 9.99 15.95 -11.43
N MET A 387 10.29 14.71 -11.14
CA MET A 387 11.37 14.39 -10.19
C MET A 387 12.75 14.78 -10.72
N VAL A 388 12.92 14.75 -12.05
CA VAL A 388 14.21 15.00 -12.72
C VAL A 388 14.22 16.38 -13.35
N TYR A 389 13.14 16.77 -14.02
CA TYR A 389 13.06 18.01 -14.76
C TYR A 389 11.65 18.62 -14.72
N PRO A 390 11.52 19.91 -14.31
CA PRO A 390 10.24 20.61 -14.28
C PRO A 390 9.78 20.95 -15.71
N VAL A 391 8.83 20.19 -16.25
CA VAL A 391 8.21 20.45 -17.55
C VAL A 391 6.96 21.33 -17.38
N PRO A 392 6.69 22.29 -18.28
CA PRO A 392 5.54 23.19 -18.21
C PRO A 392 4.26 22.52 -18.74
N LEU A 393 3.89 21.37 -18.15
CA LEU A 393 2.66 20.66 -18.49
C LEU A 393 1.59 20.89 -17.42
N PRO A 394 0.28 20.78 -17.76
CA PRO A 394 -0.80 20.99 -16.80
C PRO A 394 -0.73 20.08 -15.57
N THR A 395 -0.74 20.66 -14.38
CA THR A 395 -0.73 19.94 -13.09
C THR A 395 -2.11 19.53 -12.63
N THR A 396 -3.15 20.26 -13.06
CA THR A 396 -4.55 20.00 -12.66
C THR A 396 -4.98 18.55 -12.88
N PRO A 397 -4.66 17.87 -13.99
CA PRO A 397 -5.02 16.47 -14.16
C PRO A 397 -4.37 15.52 -13.14
N VAL A 398 -3.24 15.91 -12.55
CA VAL A 398 -2.57 15.15 -11.47
C VAL A 398 -3.30 15.39 -10.16
N SER A 399 -3.45 16.66 -9.76
CA SER A 399 -4.06 17.03 -8.48
C SER A 399 -5.51 16.57 -8.32
N LEU A 400 -6.24 16.41 -9.42
CA LEU A 400 -7.59 15.82 -9.40
C LEU A 400 -7.61 14.34 -9.01
N LEU A 401 -6.51 13.60 -9.15
CA LEU A 401 -6.41 12.19 -8.75
C LEU A 401 -5.86 12.00 -7.33
N ASP A 402 -5.21 13.03 -6.76
CA ASP A 402 -4.54 12.94 -5.44
C ASP A 402 -5.49 12.48 -4.32
N PRO A 403 -6.74 12.97 -4.20
CA PRO A 403 -7.63 12.53 -3.14
C PRO A 403 -7.98 11.03 -3.19
N PHE A 404 -7.92 10.41 -4.37
CA PHE A 404 -8.22 8.99 -4.57
C PHE A 404 -7.01 8.08 -4.39
N ARG A 405 -5.80 8.65 -4.26
CA ARG A 405 -4.54 7.90 -4.10
C ARG A 405 -4.31 6.83 -5.18
N ILE A 406 -4.73 7.12 -6.43
CA ILE A 406 -4.60 6.20 -7.58
C ILE A 406 -3.52 6.62 -8.58
N ALA A 407 -2.90 7.77 -8.36
CA ALA A 407 -1.75 8.26 -9.09
C ALA A 407 -0.75 8.83 -8.08
N ASN A 408 0.15 7.99 -7.59
CA ASN A 408 1.08 8.34 -6.53
C ASN A 408 2.48 8.56 -7.09
N ARG A 409 3.26 9.39 -6.40
CA ARG A 409 4.71 9.53 -6.55
C ARG A 409 5.38 8.66 -5.50
N TYR A 410 6.51 8.04 -5.86
CA TYR A 410 7.30 7.22 -4.98
C TYR A 410 8.67 7.86 -4.72
N GLY A 411 9.29 7.56 -3.61
CA GLY A 411 10.59 8.10 -3.22
C GLY A 411 11.05 7.47 -1.90
N LEU A 412 11.02 6.13 -1.86
CA LEU A 412 11.35 5.37 -0.66
C LEU A 412 12.83 5.52 -0.30
N PHE A 413 13.09 5.89 0.95
CA PHE A 413 14.44 6.02 1.49
C PHE A 413 15.33 7.00 0.70
N GLY A 414 14.73 8.08 0.20
CA GLY A 414 15.49 9.14 -0.50
C GLY A 414 16.51 9.83 0.40
N VAL A 415 16.21 9.95 1.70
CA VAL A 415 17.10 10.47 2.75
C VAL A 415 17.19 9.41 3.85
N MET A 416 18.41 9.15 4.34
CA MET A 416 18.66 8.19 5.41
C MET A 416 18.55 8.86 6.76
N THR A 417 17.96 8.16 7.73
CA THR A 417 17.86 8.61 9.11
C THR A 417 19.17 8.31 9.82
N ARG A 418 19.79 9.34 10.41
CA ARG A 418 20.98 9.21 11.23
C ARG A 418 20.56 9.12 12.68
N GLY A 419 21.01 8.08 13.35
CA GLY A 419 20.61 7.80 14.71
C GLY A 419 19.17 7.31 14.87
N ARG A 420 18.93 6.54 15.90
CA ARG A 420 17.60 6.05 16.27
C ARG A 420 17.10 6.77 17.49
N TYR A 421 15.96 7.42 17.36
CA TYR A 421 15.29 8.11 18.46
C TYR A 421 13.93 7.48 18.75
N GLU A 422 13.59 7.39 20.04
CA GLU A 422 12.35 6.79 20.50
C GLU A 422 11.66 7.68 21.53
N ILE A 423 10.40 8.03 21.23
CA ILE A 423 9.52 8.70 22.18
C ILE A 423 8.95 7.65 23.12
N GLU A 424 9.04 7.90 24.44
CA GLU A 424 8.46 7.07 25.49
C GLU A 424 7.49 7.92 26.33
N PHE A 425 6.24 7.49 26.44
CA PHE A 425 5.27 8.11 27.34
C PHE A 425 5.43 7.55 28.75
N GLN A 426 5.40 8.44 29.73
CA GLN A 426 5.51 8.10 31.14
C GLN A 426 4.40 8.80 31.93
N GLY A 427 3.85 8.09 32.92
CA GLY A 427 2.90 8.65 33.88
C GLY A 427 3.47 8.69 35.29
N SER A 428 3.00 9.63 36.12
CA SER A 428 3.36 9.75 37.53
C SER A 428 2.18 10.24 38.36
N ASN A 429 2.18 9.91 39.68
CA ASN A 429 1.21 10.43 40.64
C ASN A 429 1.83 11.48 41.58
N ASP A 430 3.15 11.49 41.71
CA ASP A 430 3.92 12.35 42.64
C ASP A 430 4.83 13.35 41.92
N GLY A 431 5.03 13.23 40.60
CA GLY A 431 5.96 14.03 39.81
C GLY A 431 7.41 13.59 39.92
N GLU A 432 7.73 12.59 40.76
CA GLU A 432 9.08 12.10 41.01
C GLU A 432 9.26 10.68 40.42
N THR A 433 8.31 9.79 40.66
CA THR A 433 8.36 8.39 40.23
C THR A 433 7.61 8.24 38.90
N TRP A 434 8.34 7.97 37.82
CA TRP A 434 7.81 7.87 36.48
C TRP A 434 7.72 6.43 36.01
N VAL A 435 6.53 6.01 35.57
CA VAL A 435 6.25 4.67 35.07
C VAL A 435 5.98 4.73 33.57
N PRO A 436 6.76 4.03 32.73
CA PRO A 436 6.58 4.04 31.30
C PRO A 436 5.34 3.25 30.86
N TYR A 437 4.63 3.75 29.82
CA TYR A 437 3.61 3.00 29.10
C TYR A 437 4.29 2.03 28.14
N PRO A 438 4.09 0.71 28.27
CA PRO A 438 4.80 -0.26 27.45
C PRO A 438 4.22 -0.32 26.04
N PHE A 439 5.10 -0.19 25.04
CA PHE A 439 4.72 -0.33 23.64
C PHE A 439 4.57 -1.80 23.22
N ARG A 440 3.77 -2.03 22.15
CA ARG A 440 3.58 -3.37 21.58
C ARG A 440 4.72 -3.79 20.68
N HIS A 441 5.22 -2.88 19.85
CA HIS A 441 6.10 -3.21 18.72
C HIS A 441 7.41 -2.42 18.73
N LYS A 442 7.43 -1.20 19.25
CA LYS A 442 8.63 -0.37 19.35
C LYS A 442 9.66 -0.95 20.31
N PRO A 443 10.96 -0.70 20.10
CA PRO A 443 11.98 -0.95 21.10
C PRO A 443 11.70 -0.16 22.40
N GLN A 444 11.83 -0.85 23.53
CA GLN A 444 11.73 -0.23 24.86
C GLN A 444 12.54 -1.01 25.90
N ALA A 445 12.26 -2.30 26.09
CA ALA A 445 13.06 -3.18 26.92
C ALA A 445 14.38 -3.55 26.21
N LEU A 446 15.50 -3.38 26.90
CA LEU A 446 16.84 -3.53 26.29
C LEU A 446 17.22 -4.98 25.99
N ASP A 447 16.64 -5.92 26.75
CA ASP A 447 16.82 -7.37 26.63
C ASP A 447 15.88 -8.02 25.60
N LYS A 448 14.90 -7.25 25.09
CA LYS A 448 13.92 -7.76 24.12
C LYS A 448 14.45 -7.67 22.69
N ALA A 449 14.47 -8.82 22.01
CA ALA A 449 14.81 -8.86 20.59
C ALA A 449 13.83 -8.03 19.73
N PRO A 450 14.33 -7.33 18.69
CA PRO A 450 13.45 -6.75 17.68
C PRO A 450 12.56 -7.81 17.03
N GLY A 451 11.26 -7.55 16.93
CA GLY A 451 10.28 -8.52 16.41
C GLY A 451 10.17 -8.52 14.89
N ILE A 452 9.49 -9.54 14.34
CA ILE A 452 9.02 -9.55 12.95
C ILE A 452 7.51 -9.40 12.98
N TYR A 453 7.00 -8.29 12.46
CA TYR A 453 5.58 -7.92 12.53
C TYR A 453 4.93 -7.87 11.14
N ALA A 454 5.68 -7.48 10.10
CA ALA A 454 5.18 -7.39 8.74
C ALA A 454 4.59 -8.73 8.26
N PRO A 455 3.45 -8.74 7.56
CA PRO A 455 2.77 -7.61 6.92
C PRO A 455 1.81 -6.79 7.80
N TYR A 456 1.72 -7.03 9.12
CA TYR A 456 0.94 -6.21 10.05
C TYR A 456 1.49 -4.77 10.08
N GLN A 457 0.60 -3.76 10.15
CA GLN A 457 0.98 -2.35 10.17
C GLN A 457 0.63 -1.73 11.53
N PRO A 458 1.58 -1.63 12.47
CA PRO A 458 1.39 -0.94 13.73
C PRO A 458 1.50 0.57 13.54
N ARG A 459 0.39 1.21 13.13
CA ARG A 459 0.36 2.62 12.70
C ARG A 459 0.73 3.58 13.82
N PHE A 460 0.31 3.29 15.06
CA PHE A 460 0.67 4.10 16.23
C PHE A 460 2.17 4.11 16.47
N ASP A 461 2.76 2.91 16.63
CA ASP A 461 4.19 2.76 16.88
C ASP A 461 5.03 3.38 15.75
N TRP A 462 4.57 3.23 14.52
CA TRP A 462 5.27 3.75 13.35
C TRP A 462 5.22 5.28 13.25
N ASN A 463 4.06 5.89 13.58
CA ASN A 463 3.93 7.35 13.60
C ASN A 463 4.80 7.98 14.69
N LEU A 464 4.94 7.33 15.83
CA LEU A 464 5.84 7.82 16.88
C LEU A 464 7.32 7.81 16.45
N TRP A 465 7.73 6.86 15.60
CA TRP A 465 9.05 6.91 15.00
C TRP A 465 9.20 8.11 14.06
N PHE A 466 8.23 8.41 13.21
CA PHE A 466 8.24 9.63 12.40
C PHE A 466 8.25 10.89 13.28
N ALA A 467 7.45 10.92 14.33
CA ALA A 467 7.40 12.05 15.25
C ALA A 467 8.76 12.30 15.92
N SER A 468 9.51 11.22 16.26
CA SER A 468 10.82 11.35 16.87
C SER A 468 11.89 11.96 15.97
N LEU A 469 11.64 12.11 14.66
CA LEU A 469 12.54 12.75 13.71
C LEU A 469 12.35 14.27 13.60
N GLY A 470 11.38 14.83 14.30
CA GLY A 470 11.06 16.27 14.27
C GLY A 470 10.69 16.83 15.64
N ASP A 471 10.23 18.07 15.63
CA ASP A 471 9.79 18.76 16.86
C ASP A 471 8.36 18.34 17.24
N TRP A 472 8.06 18.31 18.55
CA TRP A 472 6.72 17.98 19.06
C TRP A 472 5.63 18.96 18.60
N ARG A 473 6.01 20.22 18.30
CA ARG A 473 5.08 21.27 17.82
C ARG A 473 4.51 20.93 16.45
N ASP A 474 5.32 20.23 15.63
CA ASP A 474 4.91 19.79 14.30
C ASP A 474 4.16 18.45 14.34
N ASN A 475 4.24 17.73 15.48
CA ASN A 475 3.70 16.38 15.65
C ASN A 475 2.59 16.34 16.71
N SER A 476 1.41 16.83 16.36
CA SER A 476 0.26 16.95 17.27
C SER A 476 -0.18 15.63 17.93
N ILE A 477 0.17 14.48 17.35
CA ILE A 477 -0.18 13.16 17.87
C ILE A 477 0.42 12.90 19.26
N VAL A 478 1.61 13.45 19.56
CA VAL A 478 2.28 13.21 20.85
C VAL A 478 1.50 13.87 21.97
N LEU A 479 1.26 15.19 21.89
CA LEU A 479 0.52 15.92 22.91
C LEU A 479 -0.93 15.43 23.04
N ARG A 480 -1.57 15.04 21.94
CA ARG A 480 -2.92 14.46 21.98
C ARG A 480 -2.91 13.09 22.68
N THR A 481 -1.87 12.28 22.48
CA THR A 481 -1.72 11.01 23.20
C THR A 481 -1.54 11.24 24.70
N GLU A 482 -0.69 12.18 25.13
CA GLU A 482 -0.53 12.53 26.55
C GLU A 482 -1.85 12.93 27.21
N ARG A 483 -2.65 13.77 26.54
CA ARG A 483 -3.99 14.15 27.03
C ARG A 483 -4.92 12.95 27.23
N LYS A 484 -4.89 12.02 26.29
CA LYS A 484 -5.73 10.79 26.37
C LYS A 484 -5.23 9.84 27.47
N LEU A 485 -3.93 9.82 27.75
CA LEU A 485 -3.36 9.06 28.88
C LEU A 485 -3.76 9.67 30.22
N LEU A 486 -3.79 11.00 30.35
CA LEU A 486 -4.32 11.69 31.55
C LEU A 486 -5.79 11.39 31.83
N SER A 487 -6.60 11.16 30.79
CA SER A 487 -8.00 10.77 30.95
C SER A 487 -8.22 9.25 31.05
N ASN A 488 -7.16 8.46 30.98
CA ASN A 488 -7.20 6.99 30.99
C ASN A 488 -8.12 6.42 29.89
N ASP A 489 -8.09 7.04 28.69
CA ASP A 489 -8.95 6.67 27.58
C ASP A 489 -8.69 5.23 27.12
N LYS A 490 -9.74 4.40 27.08
CA LYS A 490 -9.64 2.96 26.83
C LYS A 490 -9.19 2.63 25.41
N ASP A 491 -9.66 3.41 24.43
CA ASP A 491 -9.36 3.16 23.01
C ASP A 491 -7.90 3.50 22.70
N VAL A 492 -7.37 4.57 23.31
CA VAL A 492 -5.96 4.95 23.17
C VAL A 492 -5.06 4.01 23.98
N LEU A 493 -5.45 3.64 25.20
CA LEU A 493 -4.71 2.67 26.01
C LEU A 493 -4.61 1.29 25.32
N ALA A 494 -5.59 0.90 24.52
CA ALA A 494 -5.54 -0.33 23.73
C ALA A 494 -4.42 -0.34 22.66
N LEU A 495 -3.83 0.80 22.33
CA LEU A 495 -2.66 0.90 21.44
C LEU A 495 -1.37 0.45 22.16
N PHE A 496 -1.31 0.54 23.48
CA PHE A 496 -0.19 0.10 24.30
C PHE A 496 -0.31 -1.40 24.67
N ALA A 497 0.80 -1.98 25.12
CA ALA A 497 0.82 -3.39 25.53
C ALA A 497 0.10 -3.61 26.88
N ALA A 498 0.16 -2.63 27.77
CA ALA A 498 -0.52 -2.62 29.06
C ALA A 498 -0.80 -1.20 29.54
N ASN A 499 -1.76 -1.06 30.46
CA ASN A 499 -1.99 0.18 31.19
C ASN A 499 -1.29 0.10 32.57
N PRO A 500 -0.26 0.92 32.84
CA PRO A 500 0.40 0.94 34.14
C PRO A 500 -0.46 1.58 35.25
N PHE A 501 -1.53 2.29 34.90
CA PHE A 501 -2.44 2.96 35.82
C PHE A 501 -3.88 2.42 35.75
N PRO A 502 -4.12 1.12 36.04
CA PRO A 502 -5.43 0.49 35.81
C PRO A 502 -6.53 0.93 36.79
N LYS A 503 -6.18 1.48 37.96
CA LYS A 503 -7.12 1.86 39.03
C LYS A 503 -7.62 3.30 38.88
N ALA A 504 -6.73 4.22 38.54
CA ALA A 504 -7.00 5.64 38.35
C ALA A 504 -5.98 6.22 37.35
N PRO A 505 -6.36 7.26 36.58
CA PRO A 505 -5.42 7.92 35.69
C PRO A 505 -4.23 8.52 36.49
N PRO A 506 -3.04 8.65 35.88
CA PRO A 506 -1.93 9.33 36.50
C PRO A 506 -2.25 10.81 36.64
N ARG A 507 -1.65 11.48 37.64
CA ARG A 507 -1.77 12.92 37.81
C ARG A 507 -0.96 13.69 36.76
N TYR A 508 0.20 13.16 36.41
CA TYR A 508 1.14 13.76 35.46
C TYR A 508 1.43 12.80 34.31
N VAL A 509 1.58 13.34 33.12
CA VAL A 509 2.04 12.58 31.93
C VAL A 509 3.10 13.41 31.22
N ARG A 510 4.13 12.72 30.73
CA ARG A 510 5.18 13.32 29.90
C ARG A 510 5.60 12.39 28.76
N ALA A 511 6.13 12.96 27.67
CA ALA A 511 6.83 12.25 26.64
C ALA A 511 8.32 12.58 26.72
N VAL A 512 9.15 11.56 26.79
CA VAL A 512 10.60 11.69 26.85
C VAL A 512 11.24 11.11 25.62
N LEU A 513 12.41 11.63 25.22
CA LEU A 513 13.17 11.18 24.08
C LEU A 513 14.38 10.38 24.55
N TRP A 514 14.55 9.21 23.95
CA TRP A 514 15.70 8.35 24.11
C TRP A 514 16.41 8.17 22.78
N GLN A 515 17.75 8.14 22.78
CA GLN A 515 18.53 7.66 21.66
C GLN A 515 18.89 6.20 21.90
N TYR A 516 18.75 5.35 20.85
CA TYR A 516 18.97 3.91 20.92
C TYR A 516 20.05 3.46 19.95
N TRP A 517 20.75 2.40 20.31
CA TRP A 517 21.70 1.69 19.45
C TRP A 517 21.55 0.18 19.62
N PHE A 518 21.93 -0.56 18.62
CA PHE A 518 22.17 -1.98 18.76
C PHE A 518 23.41 -2.21 19.62
N THR A 519 23.35 -3.22 20.49
CA THR A 519 24.52 -3.69 21.24
C THR A 519 25.52 -4.38 20.32
N SER A 520 26.78 -4.46 20.72
CA SER A 520 27.76 -5.30 20.06
C SER A 520 27.46 -6.80 20.25
N MET A 521 28.02 -7.64 19.37
CA MET A 521 27.95 -9.10 19.50
C MET A 521 28.53 -9.61 20.85
N ALA A 522 29.52 -8.91 21.43
CA ALA A 522 30.12 -9.26 22.71
C ALA A 522 29.14 -8.95 23.86
N GLU A 523 28.62 -7.73 23.93
CA GLU A 523 27.63 -7.31 24.93
C GLU A 523 26.39 -8.17 24.94
N LYS A 524 25.88 -8.52 23.72
CA LYS A 524 24.74 -9.42 23.61
C LYS A 524 25.02 -10.80 24.20
N ARG A 525 26.23 -11.37 24.00
CA ARG A 525 26.59 -12.66 24.58
C ARG A 525 26.75 -12.62 26.08
N GLU A 526 27.33 -11.53 26.59
CA GLU A 526 27.66 -11.37 28.02
C GLU A 526 26.43 -10.97 28.86
N HIS A 527 25.60 -10.03 28.34
CA HIS A 527 24.51 -9.43 29.11
C HIS A 527 23.12 -9.77 28.59
N GLY A 528 22.99 -10.44 27.45
CA GLY A 528 21.70 -10.76 26.80
C GLY A 528 20.99 -9.57 26.16
N LEU A 529 21.59 -8.38 26.17
CA LEU A 529 20.99 -7.14 25.70
C LEU A 529 21.05 -7.03 24.18
N TRP A 530 19.95 -6.56 23.58
CA TRP A 530 19.86 -6.25 22.16
C TRP A 530 20.04 -4.77 21.87
N TRP A 531 19.79 -3.92 22.88
CA TRP A 531 19.75 -2.47 22.78
C TRP A 531 20.56 -1.80 23.87
N GLN A 532 21.14 -0.66 23.52
CA GLN A 532 21.63 0.37 24.42
C GLN A 532 20.77 1.61 24.23
N ARG A 533 20.62 2.43 25.28
CA ARG A 533 19.91 3.71 25.17
C ARG A 533 20.52 4.79 26.03
N LYS A 534 20.34 6.03 25.60
CA LYS A 534 20.75 7.24 26.34
C LYS A 534 19.53 8.15 26.46
N PHE A 535 19.28 8.67 27.65
CA PHE A 535 18.25 9.68 27.87
C PHE A 535 18.69 11.00 27.24
N ILE A 536 17.81 11.63 26.46
CA ILE A 536 18.08 12.90 25.78
C ILE A 536 17.39 14.06 26.52
N GLY A 537 16.11 13.90 26.87
CA GLY A 537 15.34 14.93 27.56
C GLY A 537 13.84 14.76 27.41
N LEU A 538 13.09 15.79 27.82
CA LEU A 538 11.65 15.89 27.52
C LEU A 538 11.47 16.13 26.02
N TYR A 539 10.65 15.30 25.37
CA TYR A 539 10.27 15.50 23.97
C TYR A 539 9.13 16.51 23.82
N ALA A 540 8.11 16.42 24.69
CA ALA A 540 6.95 17.30 24.71
C ALA A 540 6.71 17.81 26.13
N PRO A 541 5.88 18.86 26.35
CA PRO A 541 5.63 19.41 27.68
C PRO A 541 5.09 18.35 28.65
N GLU A 542 5.59 18.36 29.89
CA GLU A 542 4.97 17.63 30.98
C GLU A 542 3.64 18.28 31.33
N ILE A 543 2.58 17.50 31.37
CA ILE A 543 1.21 18.00 31.57
C ILE A 543 0.53 17.33 32.76
N GLU A 544 -0.37 18.10 33.42
CA GLU A 544 -1.25 17.61 34.48
C GLU A 544 -2.73 17.93 34.21
N LEU A 545 -3.62 17.16 34.85
CA LEU A 545 -5.04 17.48 34.85
C LEU A 545 -5.33 18.45 35.99
N GLU A 546 -5.75 19.66 35.66
CA GLU A 546 -6.15 20.68 36.63
C GLU A 546 -7.48 20.34 37.29
N PRO A 547 -7.77 20.85 38.51
CA PRO A 547 -9.03 20.63 39.21
C PRO A 547 -10.28 21.09 38.47
N ASN A 548 -10.14 22.06 37.56
CA ASN A 548 -11.21 22.57 36.69
C ASN A 548 -11.48 21.69 35.44
N GLY A 549 -10.72 20.57 35.29
CA GLY A 549 -10.74 19.69 34.13
C GLY A 549 -9.92 20.22 32.93
N GLY A 550 -9.20 21.33 33.11
CA GLY A 550 -8.24 21.84 32.15
C GLY A 550 -6.93 21.07 32.17
N ILE A 551 -6.05 21.34 31.21
CA ILE A 551 -4.71 20.77 31.14
C ILE A 551 -3.72 21.88 31.44
N GLY A 552 -2.96 21.69 32.55
CA GLY A 552 -1.84 22.55 32.93
C GLY A 552 -0.54 22.01 32.37
N VAL A 553 0.39 22.93 32.09
CA VAL A 553 1.77 22.57 31.75
C VAL A 553 2.62 22.75 33.00
N VAL A 554 3.24 21.65 33.43
CA VAL A 554 4.12 21.61 34.62
C VAL A 554 5.55 22.01 34.25
N GLN A 555 6.05 21.43 33.15
CA GLN A 555 7.38 21.68 32.65
C GLN A 555 7.40 21.74 31.12
N TRP A 556 8.08 22.75 30.57
CA TRP A 556 8.35 22.82 29.15
C TRP A 556 9.62 22.06 28.78
N PRO A 557 9.67 21.40 27.59
CA PRO A 557 10.90 20.79 27.13
C PRO A 557 11.97 21.86 26.86
N GLU A 558 13.20 21.56 27.23
CA GLU A 558 14.38 22.32 26.80
C GLU A 558 14.63 22.08 25.31
N GLU A 559 15.41 22.95 24.68
CA GLU A 559 15.83 22.74 23.29
C GLU A 559 16.66 21.46 23.20
N LEU A 560 16.14 20.48 22.48
CA LEU A 560 16.81 19.20 22.32
C LEU A 560 18.04 19.37 21.40
N PRO A 561 19.13 18.62 21.65
CA PRO A 561 20.26 18.65 20.74
C PRO A 561 19.83 18.24 19.34
N PRO A 562 20.42 18.83 18.29
CA PRO A 562 20.11 18.43 16.92
C PRO A 562 20.37 16.93 16.74
N HIS A 563 19.52 16.28 15.96
CA HIS A 563 19.74 14.88 15.59
C HIS A 563 21.08 14.76 14.85
N GLU A 564 21.97 13.86 15.32
CA GLU A 564 23.27 13.61 14.69
C GLU A 564 23.15 13.00 13.30
#